data_a1c6690cedf33581950fe13100dfdb87
#
_entry.id   a1c6690cedf33581950fe13100dfdb87
#
_cell.length_a   1.000
_cell.length_b   1.000
_cell.length_c   1.000
_cell.angle_alpha   90.00
_cell.angle_beta   90.00
_cell.angle_gamma   90.00
#
_symmetry.space_group_name_H-M   'P 1'
#
loop_
_entity.id
_entity.type
_entity.pdbx_description
1 polymer ?
#
loop_
_entity_poly.entity_id
_entity_poly.type
_entity_poly.pdbx_seq_one_letter_code
_entity_poly.pdbx_strand_id
1 'polypeptide(L)'
;MSYKSDIEIARSAEKKPIQEVGAHLGIPAEHLLPFGHDKAKVSQEFINGVQDKENGKLILVTAINPTPAGEGKTTTTVGLGDGLNKIGKNAMICIREASLGPNFGMKGGAAGGGHAQVIPMEDMNLHFTGDFHAITSAHSLLSAMIDNHIYWGNDLGIDTRRVVWRRVVDMNDRALRQITASLGGISNGFPREAGFDITVASEVMAILCLAKDLNDLQTKLGNMIVAYRRDRSPVFCRDIKADGAMTVLLKDAIKPNLVQTLENNPAFVHGGPFANIAHGCNSLIATQTALKLSDYVVTEAGFGADLGAEKFLNIKCRKAGLSPSVIVLVATIRAMKMNGGVAKEDLGQENVNAVKSGCANLGCHIENLKSFGVPVIVAINHFVKDTQNEIDAVMQFVTSQGSEAIVSKHWEFGSEGSVDLAKRVSEIADSEVSDFAPIYPDEMPLAEKIQTICKRIYRADEALIDKKIYDQLQQWEEQGYGDLPICMAKTQYSFSTDPNLRGAPTGHTVPVREVRISAGAGFIVVVCGEIMTMPGLPRVPAAESIYLNKFGEIEGLF
;
A
#
# COMPACT_ATOMS: atom_id res chain seq x y z
N MET A 1 -30.18 -6.03 -17.92
CA MET A 1 -29.14 -7.06 -18.11
C MET A 1 -28.40 -7.18 -16.79
N SER A 2 -28.18 -8.38 -16.27
CA SER A 2 -27.28 -8.55 -15.11
C SER A 2 -25.86 -8.40 -15.64
N TYR A 3 -25.05 -7.53 -15.03
CA TYR A 3 -23.63 -7.47 -15.31
C TYR A 3 -22.96 -8.78 -14.85
N LYS A 4 -21.97 -9.25 -15.61
CA LYS A 4 -21.11 -10.36 -15.16
C LYS A 4 -20.36 -9.92 -13.90
N SER A 5 -20.11 -10.85 -12.99
CA SER A 5 -19.24 -10.62 -11.83
C SER A 5 -17.77 -10.45 -12.26
N ASP A 6 -16.95 -9.86 -11.41
CA ASP A 6 -15.53 -9.63 -11.70
C ASP A 6 -14.80 -10.95 -11.99
N ILE A 7 -15.11 -12.03 -11.26
CA ILE A 7 -14.54 -13.36 -11.50
C ILE A 7 -14.99 -13.97 -12.84
N GLU A 8 -16.25 -13.78 -13.24
CA GLU A 8 -16.74 -14.25 -14.55
C GLU A 8 -16.07 -13.50 -15.70
N ILE A 9 -15.83 -12.20 -15.54
CA ILE A 9 -15.08 -11.39 -16.53
C ILE A 9 -13.65 -11.90 -16.61
N ALA A 10 -12.97 -12.09 -15.47
CA ALA A 10 -11.59 -12.57 -15.42
C ALA A 10 -11.43 -13.97 -16.06
N ARG A 11 -12.36 -14.89 -15.80
CA ARG A 11 -12.36 -16.24 -16.40
C ARG A 11 -12.60 -16.24 -17.89
N SER A 12 -13.35 -15.26 -18.41
CA SER A 12 -13.62 -15.16 -19.85
C SER A 12 -12.47 -14.54 -20.66
N ALA A 13 -11.39 -14.10 -20.01
CA ALA A 13 -10.27 -13.44 -20.66
C ALA A 13 -9.37 -14.43 -21.42
N GLU A 14 -8.93 -14.02 -22.61
CA GLU A 14 -7.92 -14.73 -23.38
C GLU A 14 -6.53 -14.31 -22.89
N LYS A 15 -5.89 -15.20 -22.09
CA LYS A 15 -4.56 -14.95 -21.52
C LYS A 15 -3.47 -15.30 -22.53
N LYS A 16 -2.48 -14.43 -22.69
CA LYS A 16 -1.23 -14.74 -23.38
C LYS A 16 -0.31 -15.56 -22.48
N PRO A 17 0.51 -16.45 -23.03
CA PRO A 17 1.62 -17.03 -22.30
C PRO A 17 2.52 -15.93 -21.70
N ILE A 18 2.96 -16.10 -20.46
CA ILE A 18 3.71 -15.05 -19.76
C ILE A 18 5.03 -14.71 -20.45
N GLN A 19 5.61 -15.66 -21.20
CA GLN A 19 6.80 -15.43 -22.01
C GLN A 19 6.55 -14.40 -23.12
N GLU A 20 5.37 -14.38 -23.72
CA GLU A 20 5.01 -13.38 -24.72
C GLU A 20 4.84 -11.99 -24.09
N VAL A 21 4.24 -11.92 -22.90
CA VAL A 21 4.13 -10.69 -22.13
C VAL A 21 5.52 -10.16 -21.75
N GLY A 22 6.43 -11.03 -21.31
CA GLY A 22 7.81 -10.68 -21.02
C GLY A 22 8.59 -10.22 -22.26
N ALA A 23 8.40 -10.92 -23.40
CA ALA A 23 9.06 -10.56 -24.65
C ALA A 23 8.65 -9.15 -25.13
N HIS A 24 7.39 -8.76 -24.92
CA HIS A 24 6.91 -7.40 -25.20
C HIS A 24 7.68 -6.32 -24.41
N LEU A 25 8.13 -6.65 -23.20
CA LEU A 25 8.98 -5.79 -22.35
C LEU A 25 10.47 -5.91 -22.63
N GLY A 26 10.86 -6.77 -23.58
CA GLY A 26 12.26 -7.08 -23.85
C GLY A 26 12.92 -7.94 -22.75
N ILE A 27 12.14 -8.71 -22.01
CA ILE A 27 12.65 -9.66 -21.01
C ILE A 27 12.87 -11.01 -21.72
N PRO A 28 14.11 -11.49 -21.85
CA PRO A 28 14.38 -12.81 -22.41
C PRO A 28 13.77 -13.94 -21.58
N ALA A 29 13.35 -15.03 -22.23
CA ALA A 29 12.66 -16.14 -21.57
C ALA A 29 13.49 -16.78 -20.43
N GLU A 30 14.81 -16.83 -20.55
CA GLU A 30 15.73 -17.32 -19.52
C GLU A 30 15.76 -16.50 -18.24
N HIS A 31 15.29 -15.25 -18.31
CA HIS A 31 15.15 -14.34 -17.16
C HIS A 31 13.75 -14.33 -16.53
N LEU A 32 12.85 -15.12 -17.07
CA LEU A 32 11.53 -15.39 -16.49
C LEU A 32 11.53 -16.71 -15.75
N LEU A 33 11.07 -16.69 -14.50
CA LEU A 33 10.89 -17.86 -13.65
C LEU A 33 9.39 -18.16 -13.58
N PRO A 34 8.85 -19.07 -14.44
CA PRO A 34 7.41 -19.27 -14.56
C PRO A 34 6.79 -19.91 -13.32
N PHE A 35 5.63 -19.40 -12.94
CA PHE A 35 4.70 -19.98 -11.97
C PHE A 35 3.39 -20.36 -12.71
N GLY A 36 3.44 -21.45 -13.49
CA GLY A 36 2.39 -21.79 -14.44
C GLY A 36 2.58 -21.08 -15.78
N HIS A 37 1.47 -20.85 -16.51
CA HIS A 37 1.52 -20.32 -17.88
C HIS A 37 1.34 -18.80 -17.97
N ASP A 38 0.76 -18.18 -16.95
CA ASP A 38 0.22 -16.81 -16.99
C ASP A 38 0.85 -15.88 -15.96
N LYS A 39 1.87 -16.33 -15.21
CA LYS A 39 2.64 -15.53 -14.27
C LYS A 39 4.09 -16.00 -14.17
N ALA A 40 5.00 -15.07 -13.91
CA ALA A 40 6.41 -15.38 -13.71
C ALA A 40 7.08 -14.36 -12.79
N LYS A 41 8.15 -14.75 -12.13
CA LYS A 41 9.07 -13.81 -11.50
C LYS A 41 10.16 -13.38 -12.47
N VAL A 42 10.61 -12.13 -12.34
CA VAL A 42 11.74 -11.60 -13.13
C VAL A 42 13.04 -11.83 -12.37
N SER A 43 14.06 -12.35 -13.05
CA SER A 43 15.34 -12.68 -12.42
C SER A 43 16.09 -11.41 -11.95
N GLN A 44 16.83 -11.53 -10.84
CA GLN A 44 17.67 -10.45 -10.33
C GLN A 44 18.77 -10.05 -11.30
N GLU A 45 19.27 -10.99 -12.08
CA GLU A 45 20.29 -10.73 -13.11
C GLU A 45 19.77 -9.77 -14.18
N PHE A 46 18.56 -10.01 -14.69
CA PHE A 46 17.94 -9.10 -15.65
C PHE A 46 17.68 -7.73 -15.03
N ILE A 47 17.12 -7.68 -13.81
CA ILE A 47 16.86 -6.44 -13.08
C ILE A 47 18.13 -5.60 -12.96
N ASN A 48 19.24 -6.23 -12.58
CA ASN A 48 20.54 -5.56 -12.46
C ASN A 48 21.04 -5.05 -13.83
N GLY A 49 20.80 -5.83 -14.89
CA GLY A 49 21.25 -5.52 -16.26
C GLY A 49 20.52 -4.33 -16.92
N VAL A 50 19.35 -3.91 -16.38
CA VAL A 50 18.58 -2.78 -16.96
C VAL A 50 18.71 -1.48 -16.15
N GLN A 51 19.48 -1.47 -15.07
CA GLN A 51 19.55 -0.32 -14.17
C GLN A 51 20.09 0.97 -14.83
N ASP A 52 20.95 0.85 -15.84
CA ASP A 52 21.54 1.98 -16.56
C ASP A 52 20.60 2.60 -17.62
N LYS A 53 19.44 1.99 -17.89
CA LYS A 53 18.45 2.58 -18.81
C LYS A 53 17.84 3.83 -18.20
N GLU A 54 17.38 4.74 -19.06
CA GLU A 54 16.61 5.92 -18.62
C GLU A 54 15.28 5.48 -17.99
N ASN A 55 14.80 6.29 -17.05
CA ASN A 55 13.49 6.06 -16.43
C ASN A 55 12.36 6.59 -17.30
N GLY A 56 11.29 5.83 -17.41
CA GLY A 56 10.01 6.33 -17.88
C GLY A 56 9.34 7.28 -16.87
N LYS A 57 8.17 7.76 -17.21
CA LYS A 57 7.35 8.68 -16.42
C LYS A 57 6.57 7.93 -15.33
N LEU A 58 6.70 8.37 -14.08
CA LEU A 58 5.98 7.78 -12.96
C LEU A 58 4.65 8.49 -12.73
N ILE A 59 3.56 7.75 -12.79
CA ILE A 59 2.20 8.22 -12.56
C ILE A 59 1.70 7.61 -11.25
N LEU A 60 1.36 8.44 -10.27
CA LEU A 60 0.79 8.00 -9.01
C LEU A 60 -0.73 8.12 -9.02
N VAL A 61 -1.44 7.01 -8.84
CA VAL A 61 -2.89 7.01 -8.61
C VAL A 61 -3.16 6.94 -7.11
N THR A 62 -3.95 7.86 -6.61
CA THR A 62 -4.41 7.91 -5.22
C THR A 62 -5.90 8.26 -5.18
N ALA A 63 -6.50 8.41 -4.02
CA ALA A 63 -7.91 8.80 -3.91
C ALA A 63 -8.15 9.73 -2.74
N ILE A 64 -9.35 10.28 -2.69
CA ILE A 64 -9.89 10.92 -1.49
C ILE A 64 -10.05 9.93 -0.34
N ASN A 65 -10.42 10.38 0.87
CA ASN A 65 -10.66 9.48 2.00
C ASN A 65 -11.62 8.35 1.61
N PRO A 66 -11.28 7.07 1.95
CA PRO A 66 -12.09 5.94 1.54
C PRO A 66 -13.47 5.93 2.21
N THR A 67 -14.45 5.44 1.47
CA THR A 67 -15.80 5.19 1.96
C THR A 67 -16.10 3.69 1.92
N PRO A 68 -17.13 3.22 2.64
CA PRO A 68 -17.57 1.82 2.55
C PRO A 68 -18.00 1.37 1.14
N ALA A 69 -18.19 2.33 0.22
CA ALA A 69 -18.55 2.03 -1.18
C ALA A 69 -17.31 1.73 -2.05
N GLY A 70 -16.12 2.06 -1.58
CA GLY A 70 -14.86 2.00 -2.34
C GLY A 70 -14.73 3.11 -3.38
N GLU A 71 -13.51 3.57 -3.65
CA GLU A 71 -13.22 4.64 -4.62
C GLU A 71 -12.70 4.10 -5.95
N GLY A 72 -12.32 2.81 -6.00
CA GLY A 72 -11.86 2.15 -7.22
C GLY A 72 -10.46 2.59 -7.67
N LYS A 73 -9.53 2.84 -6.74
CA LYS A 73 -8.13 3.18 -7.06
C LYS A 73 -7.46 2.16 -7.96
N THR A 74 -7.46 0.89 -7.57
CA THR A 74 -6.82 -0.18 -8.34
C THR A 74 -7.47 -0.33 -9.71
N THR A 75 -8.80 -0.27 -9.79
CA THR A 75 -9.54 -0.30 -11.04
C THR A 75 -9.14 0.88 -11.94
N THR A 76 -9.00 2.10 -11.37
CA THR A 76 -8.53 3.27 -12.13
C THR A 76 -7.06 3.13 -12.55
N THR A 77 -6.20 2.56 -11.70
CA THR A 77 -4.79 2.30 -12.01
C THR A 77 -4.65 1.37 -13.21
N VAL A 78 -5.41 0.27 -13.20
CA VAL A 78 -5.43 -0.69 -14.31
C VAL A 78 -6.04 -0.07 -15.56
N GLY A 79 -7.22 0.56 -15.44
CA GLY A 79 -7.89 1.20 -16.58
C GLY A 79 -7.05 2.31 -17.21
N LEU A 80 -6.31 3.11 -16.43
CA LEU A 80 -5.40 4.12 -16.95
C LEU A 80 -4.20 3.50 -17.67
N GLY A 81 -3.60 2.43 -17.08
CA GLY A 81 -2.51 1.71 -17.73
C GLY A 81 -2.93 1.11 -19.07
N ASP A 82 -4.10 0.44 -19.11
CA ASP A 82 -4.67 -0.07 -20.35
C ASP A 82 -5.02 1.06 -21.33
N GLY A 83 -5.57 2.18 -20.84
CA GLY A 83 -5.86 3.36 -21.64
C GLY A 83 -4.63 4.00 -22.29
N LEU A 84 -3.50 4.07 -21.56
CA LEU A 84 -2.23 4.53 -22.12
C LEU A 84 -1.74 3.62 -23.25
N ASN A 85 -1.79 2.30 -23.04
CA ASN A 85 -1.43 1.34 -24.10
C ASN A 85 -2.40 1.45 -25.30
N LYS A 86 -3.71 1.66 -25.06
CA LYS A 86 -4.72 1.85 -26.10
C LYS A 86 -4.44 3.04 -27.03
N ILE A 87 -3.89 4.12 -26.50
CA ILE A 87 -3.49 5.30 -27.28
C ILE A 87 -2.08 5.21 -27.86
N GLY A 88 -1.47 4.03 -27.82
CA GLY A 88 -0.16 3.75 -28.41
C GLY A 88 1.05 4.15 -27.56
N LYS A 89 0.86 4.40 -26.26
CA LYS A 89 1.97 4.60 -25.31
C LYS A 89 2.42 3.26 -24.75
N ASN A 90 3.71 3.13 -24.42
CA ASN A 90 4.25 1.94 -23.77
C ASN A 90 4.15 2.10 -22.25
N ALA A 91 3.16 1.48 -21.63
CA ALA A 91 2.87 1.64 -20.21
C ALA A 91 2.84 0.31 -19.44
N MET A 92 3.41 0.31 -18.23
CA MET A 92 3.31 -0.77 -17.26
C MET A 92 2.52 -0.34 -16.03
N ILE A 93 1.90 -1.33 -15.38
CA ILE A 93 1.14 -1.16 -14.13
C ILE A 93 1.95 -1.79 -12.99
N CYS A 94 2.00 -1.11 -11.84
CA CYS A 94 2.62 -1.63 -10.63
C CYS A 94 1.65 -1.54 -9.45
N ILE A 95 1.18 -2.69 -8.96
CA ILE A 95 0.22 -2.78 -7.85
C ILE A 95 0.71 -3.71 -6.74
N ARG A 96 0.00 -3.70 -5.62
CA ARG A 96 0.27 -4.58 -4.48
C ARG A 96 -0.38 -5.94 -4.65
N GLU A 97 0.19 -6.94 -3.97
CA GLU A 97 -0.48 -8.22 -3.73
C GLU A 97 -1.59 -8.08 -2.70
N ALA A 98 -2.58 -8.97 -2.77
CA ALA A 98 -3.66 -9.08 -1.80
C ALA A 98 -3.23 -9.93 -0.59
N SER A 99 -3.69 -9.53 0.61
CA SER A 99 -3.56 -10.32 1.83
C SER A 99 -4.81 -11.18 2.06
N LEU A 100 -4.63 -12.40 2.53
CA LEU A 100 -5.73 -13.33 2.80
C LEU A 100 -6.70 -12.81 3.87
N GLY A 101 -6.18 -12.10 4.89
CA GLY A 101 -7.03 -11.57 5.95
C GLY A 101 -8.16 -10.67 5.43
N PRO A 102 -7.90 -9.60 4.68
CA PRO A 102 -8.92 -8.81 4.01
C PRO A 102 -9.81 -9.61 3.05
N ASN A 103 -9.22 -10.50 2.24
CA ASN A 103 -9.98 -11.26 1.24
C ASN A 103 -11.03 -12.18 1.88
N PHE A 104 -10.69 -12.87 2.96
CA PHE A 104 -11.63 -13.73 3.70
C PHE A 104 -12.42 -12.98 4.78
N GLY A 105 -12.02 -11.76 5.10
CA GLY A 105 -12.68 -10.91 6.13
C GLY A 105 -13.74 -9.99 5.54
N MET A 106 -13.30 -8.91 4.92
CA MET A 106 -14.17 -7.79 4.53
C MET A 106 -14.20 -7.60 3.01
N LYS A 107 -14.29 -8.51 2.18
CA LYS A 107 -14.42 -8.33 0.74
C LYS A 107 -13.48 -7.22 0.18
N GLY A 108 -12.57 -7.54 -0.70
CA GLY A 108 -11.65 -6.59 -1.35
C GLY A 108 -10.39 -7.25 -1.88
N GLY A 109 -10.39 -7.65 -3.14
CA GLY A 109 -9.20 -8.11 -3.85
C GLY A 109 -8.29 -6.95 -4.27
N ALA A 110 -7.08 -7.28 -4.75
CA ALA A 110 -6.11 -6.33 -5.28
C ALA A 110 -5.97 -6.37 -6.80
N ALA A 111 -6.91 -6.99 -7.52
CA ALA A 111 -6.83 -7.21 -8.96
C ALA A 111 -7.48 -6.11 -9.83
N GLY A 112 -8.22 -5.18 -9.23
CA GLY A 112 -9.11 -4.25 -9.95
C GLY A 112 -10.55 -4.75 -9.99
N GLY A 113 -11.35 -4.34 -10.97
CA GLY A 113 -12.76 -4.75 -11.10
C GLY A 113 -13.36 -4.40 -12.47
N GLY A 114 -14.48 -5.05 -12.81
CA GLY A 114 -15.11 -4.90 -14.13
C GLY A 114 -14.16 -5.28 -15.25
N HIS A 115 -14.09 -4.45 -16.27
CA HIS A 115 -13.20 -4.63 -17.41
C HIS A 115 -11.78 -4.05 -17.20
N ALA A 116 -11.48 -3.53 -16.02
CA ALA A 116 -10.14 -3.03 -15.66
C ALA A 116 -9.55 -3.91 -14.54
N GLN A 117 -9.06 -5.09 -14.90
CA GLN A 117 -8.50 -6.08 -13.98
C GLN A 117 -7.14 -6.59 -14.44
N VAL A 118 -6.32 -6.98 -13.46
CA VAL A 118 -5.11 -7.79 -13.65
C VAL A 118 -5.46 -9.26 -13.43
N ILE A 119 -4.92 -10.13 -14.26
CA ILE A 119 -5.16 -11.58 -14.23
C ILE A 119 -3.85 -12.36 -14.12
N PRO A 120 -3.86 -13.55 -13.47
CA PRO A 120 -5.01 -14.34 -12.97
C PRO A 120 -5.54 -13.84 -11.61
N MET A 121 -6.78 -13.35 -11.58
CA MET A 121 -7.37 -12.72 -10.41
C MET A 121 -7.52 -13.68 -9.21
N GLU A 122 -7.92 -14.91 -9.44
CA GLU A 122 -8.12 -15.92 -8.39
C GLU A 122 -6.81 -16.23 -7.67
N ASP A 123 -5.73 -16.49 -8.41
CA ASP A 123 -4.41 -16.78 -7.84
C ASP A 123 -3.87 -15.58 -7.05
N MET A 124 -3.99 -14.38 -7.60
CA MET A 124 -3.53 -13.15 -6.95
C MET A 124 -4.23 -12.87 -5.62
N ASN A 125 -5.50 -13.26 -5.49
CA ASN A 125 -6.28 -13.07 -4.28
C ASN A 125 -6.15 -14.22 -3.27
N LEU A 126 -5.46 -15.29 -3.60
CA LEU A 126 -5.27 -16.47 -2.75
C LEU A 126 -3.77 -16.74 -2.53
N HIS A 127 -3.24 -17.79 -3.15
CA HIS A 127 -1.82 -18.15 -3.11
C HIS A 127 -1.17 -17.81 -4.44
N PHE A 128 -0.61 -16.62 -4.53
CA PHE A 128 -0.09 -16.09 -5.79
C PHE A 128 1.22 -16.80 -6.24
N THR A 129 2.35 -16.40 -5.67
CA THR A 129 3.68 -16.97 -5.93
C THR A 129 4.41 -17.37 -4.66
N GLY A 130 3.77 -17.24 -3.50
CA GLY A 130 4.29 -17.63 -2.20
C GLY A 130 5.05 -16.54 -1.45
N ASP A 131 5.03 -15.29 -1.91
CA ASP A 131 5.80 -14.20 -1.29
C ASP A 131 5.35 -13.94 0.15
N PHE A 132 4.05 -13.93 0.41
CA PHE A 132 3.52 -13.73 1.77
C PHE A 132 3.83 -14.90 2.70
N HIS A 133 3.83 -16.12 2.18
CA HIS A 133 4.28 -17.28 2.94
C HIS A 133 5.78 -17.18 3.28
N ALA A 134 6.62 -16.75 2.34
CA ALA A 134 8.05 -16.55 2.58
C ALA A 134 8.29 -15.48 3.67
N ILE A 135 7.57 -14.36 3.62
CA ILE A 135 7.62 -13.29 4.64
C ILE A 135 7.19 -13.82 6.00
N THR A 136 6.07 -14.56 6.06
CA THR A 136 5.56 -15.18 7.29
C THR A 136 6.58 -16.15 7.88
N SER A 137 7.21 -16.97 7.03
CA SER A 137 8.22 -17.95 7.44
C SER A 137 9.49 -17.27 7.96
N ALA A 138 10.01 -16.26 7.27
CA ALA A 138 11.18 -15.50 7.71
C ALA A 138 10.93 -14.78 9.05
N HIS A 139 9.77 -14.16 9.18
CA HIS A 139 9.36 -13.49 10.43
C HIS A 139 9.26 -14.47 11.60
N SER A 140 8.63 -15.62 11.38
CA SER A 140 8.44 -16.67 12.39
C SER A 140 9.77 -17.34 12.78
N LEU A 141 10.70 -17.50 11.82
CA LEU A 141 12.05 -17.98 12.13
C LEU A 141 12.75 -17.07 13.14
N LEU A 142 12.73 -15.75 12.91
CA LEU A 142 13.32 -14.78 13.85
C LEU A 142 12.67 -14.89 15.23
N SER A 143 11.34 -15.00 15.31
CA SER A 143 10.63 -15.19 16.58
C SER A 143 11.11 -16.45 17.32
N ALA A 144 11.26 -17.56 16.60
CA ALA A 144 11.75 -18.81 17.16
C ALA A 144 13.21 -18.69 17.63
N MET A 145 14.07 -18.01 16.87
CA MET A 145 15.48 -17.82 17.22
C MET A 145 15.66 -16.91 18.44
N ILE A 146 14.83 -15.90 18.64
CA ILE A 146 14.84 -15.06 19.86
C ILE A 146 14.51 -15.92 21.08
N ASP A 147 13.42 -16.69 21.05
CA ASP A 147 13.01 -17.53 22.17
C ASP A 147 14.03 -18.64 22.43
N ASN A 148 14.64 -19.21 21.38
CA ASN A 148 15.72 -20.20 21.48
C ASN A 148 16.99 -19.60 22.12
N HIS A 149 17.37 -18.37 21.76
CA HIS A 149 18.51 -17.68 22.38
C HIS A 149 18.28 -17.45 23.89
N ILE A 150 17.07 -17.03 24.26
CA ILE A 150 16.69 -16.83 25.67
C ILE A 150 16.75 -18.18 26.43
N TYR A 151 16.28 -19.26 25.81
CA TYR A 151 16.25 -20.60 26.39
C TYR A 151 17.63 -21.15 26.70
N TRP A 152 18.61 -20.97 25.80
CA TRP A 152 19.95 -21.55 25.89
C TRP A 152 21.01 -20.64 26.54
N GLY A 153 20.61 -19.76 27.43
CA GLY A 153 21.54 -19.00 28.28
C GLY A 153 21.46 -17.49 28.16
N ASN A 154 20.84 -16.97 27.08
CA ASN A 154 20.60 -15.52 26.93
C ASN A 154 21.87 -14.66 27.01
N ASP A 155 22.95 -15.07 26.32
CA ASP A 155 24.27 -14.39 26.37
C ASP A 155 24.19 -12.92 25.95
N LEU A 156 23.21 -12.54 25.14
CA LEU A 156 22.94 -11.15 24.76
C LEU A 156 22.29 -10.33 25.88
N GLY A 157 21.87 -10.95 26.98
CA GLY A 157 21.24 -10.27 28.11
C GLY A 157 19.87 -9.66 27.81
N ILE A 158 19.09 -10.29 26.96
CA ILE A 158 17.74 -9.84 26.61
C ILE A 158 16.85 -9.79 27.87
N ASP A 159 16.23 -8.66 28.14
CA ASP A 159 15.17 -8.60 29.14
C ASP A 159 13.89 -9.21 28.52
N THR A 160 13.45 -10.36 29.01
CA THR A 160 12.30 -11.12 28.49
C THR A 160 11.00 -10.32 28.48
N ARG A 161 10.91 -9.27 29.32
CA ARG A 161 9.78 -8.33 29.35
C ARG A 161 9.86 -7.27 28.24
N ARG A 162 10.99 -7.20 27.52
CA ARG A 162 11.29 -6.19 26.51
C ARG A 162 11.58 -6.80 25.14
N VAL A 163 11.07 -8.00 24.89
CA VAL A 163 11.01 -8.56 23.53
C VAL A 163 9.89 -7.84 22.80
N VAL A 164 10.25 -7.04 21.77
CA VAL A 164 9.30 -6.25 20.99
C VAL A 164 8.85 -6.98 19.73
N TRP A 165 9.54 -8.07 19.38
CA TRP A 165 9.23 -8.88 18.20
C TRP A 165 8.06 -9.82 18.47
N ARG A 166 7.02 -9.72 17.64
CA ARG A 166 5.82 -10.56 17.70
C ARG A 166 5.93 -11.70 16.68
N ARG A 167 4.89 -12.48 16.52
CA ARG A 167 4.73 -13.43 15.42
C ARG A 167 3.81 -12.85 14.35
N VAL A 168 3.67 -13.52 13.21
CA VAL A 168 2.73 -13.11 12.18
C VAL A 168 1.95 -14.29 11.61
N VAL A 169 0.75 -13.99 11.11
CA VAL A 169 -0.09 -14.86 10.30
C VAL A 169 -0.85 -14.00 9.29
N ASP A 170 -0.99 -14.47 8.06
CA ASP A 170 -1.72 -13.71 7.04
C ASP A 170 -3.23 -14.05 7.08
N MET A 171 -3.84 -13.73 8.21
CA MET A 171 -5.26 -13.91 8.46
C MET A 171 -5.75 -12.92 9.52
N ASN A 172 -7.02 -12.53 9.46
CA ASN A 172 -7.66 -11.72 10.50
C ASN A 172 -8.06 -12.59 11.68
N ASP A 173 -7.34 -12.50 12.79
CA ASP A 173 -7.63 -13.26 14.00
C ASP A 173 -7.46 -12.44 15.29
N ARG A 174 -8.56 -11.91 15.81
CA ARG A 174 -8.52 -11.09 17.03
C ARG A 174 -8.10 -11.85 18.29
N ALA A 175 -8.23 -13.18 18.32
CA ALA A 175 -7.84 -13.98 19.48
C ALA A 175 -6.31 -14.03 19.65
N LEU A 176 -5.55 -13.78 18.57
CA LEU A 176 -4.10 -13.80 18.58
C LEU A 176 -3.44 -12.44 18.92
N ARG A 177 -4.23 -11.39 19.15
CA ARG A 177 -3.68 -10.05 19.46
C ARG A 177 -2.75 -10.06 20.67
N GLN A 178 -3.12 -10.79 21.71
CA GLN A 178 -2.32 -10.97 22.92
C GLN A 178 -2.40 -12.43 23.34
N ILE A 179 -1.25 -13.05 23.53
CA ILE A 179 -1.12 -14.43 23.98
C ILE A 179 -0.04 -14.54 25.06
N THR A 180 -0.05 -15.60 25.82
CA THR A 180 1.09 -16.01 26.64
C THR A 180 1.86 -17.10 25.90
N ALA A 181 3.08 -16.81 25.50
CA ALA A 181 3.96 -17.78 24.84
C ALA A 181 4.71 -18.63 25.90
N SER A 182 5.23 -19.80 25.48
CA SER A 182 6.07 -20.71 26.28
C SER A 182 5.38 -21.30 27.52
N LEU A 183 4.08 -21.51 27.48
CA LEU A 183 3.37 -22.31 28.50
C LEU A 183 3.69 -23.81 28.35
N GLY A 184 3.51 -24.59 29.42
CA GLY A 184 3.69 -26.05 29.41
C GLY A 184 4.97 -26.53 30.11
N GLY A 185 5.59 -25.69 30.96
CA GLY A 185 6.72 -26.03 31.79
C GLY A 185 8.09 -25.60 31.26
N ILE A 186 9.14 -25.90 32.00
CA ILE A 186 10.49 -25.40 31.77
C ILE A 186 11.08 -25.81 30.40
N SER A 187 10.65 -26.93 29.85
CA SER A 187 11.09 -27.41 28.54
C SER A 187 10.63 -26.53 27.38
N ASN A 188 9.61 -25.68 27.58
CA ASN A 188 9.05 -24.79 26.57
C ASN A 188 9.61 -23.35 26.65
N GLY A 189 10.50 -23.07 27.61
CA GLY A 189 11.15 -21.76 27.77
C GLY A 189 10.50 -20.89 28.84
N PHE A 190 10.64 -19.58 28.70
CA PHE A 190 10.18 -18.59 29.67
C PHE A 190 8.80 -18.04 29.27
N PRO A 191 7.75 -18.25 30.10
CA PRO A 191 6.44 -17.65 29.83
C PRO A 191 6.55 -16.13 29.72
N ARG A 192 6.06 -15.57 28.63
CA ARG A 192 6.05 -14.12 28.41
C ARG A 192 4.83 -13.69 27.58
N GLU A 193 4.48 -12.43 27.73
CA GLU A 193 3.51 -11.78 26.87
C GLU A 193 4.02 -11.74 25.42
N ALA A 194 3.19 -12.09 24.48
CA ALA A 194 3.47 -12.10 23.05
C ALA A 194 2.18 -11.84 22.27
N GLY A 195 2.21 -11.97 20.95
CA GLY A 195 1.05 -11.84 20.10
C GLY A 195 1.39 -12.05 18.64
N PHE A 196 0.38 -11.90 17.79
CA PHE A 196 0.53 -11.94 16.35
C PHE A 196 0.11 -10.62 15.73
N ASP A 197 0.80 -10.24 14.68
CA ASP A 197 0.37 -9.22 13.74
C ASP A 197 -0.01 -9.89 12.41
N ILE A 198 -0.79 -9.21 11.57
CA ILE A 198 -1.01 -9.71 10.21
C ILE A 198 0.27 -9.51 9.39
N THR A 199 0.60 -10.46 8.52
CA THR A 199 1.86 -10.47 7.75
C THR A 199 2.12 -9.13 7.05
N VAL A 200 1.11 -8.50 6.49
CA VAL A 200 1.21 -7.22 5.77
C VAL A 200 1.44 -5.99 6.66
N ALA A 201 1.32 -6.13 7.98
CA ALA A 201 1.68 -5.08 8.95
C ALA A 201 3.10 -5.25 9.50
N SER A 202 3.83 -6.29 9.11
CA SER A 202 5.17 -6.59 9.64
C SER A 202 6.26 -5.68 9.07
N GLU A 203 7.31 -5.47 9.86
CA GLU A 203 8.50 -4.78 9.37
C GLU A 203 9.20 -5.55 8.26
N VAL A 204 9.17 -6.90 8.27
CA VAL A 204 9.74 -7.73 7.20
C VAL A 204 9.06 -7.45 5.85
N MET A 205 7.72 -7.31 5.82
CA MET A 205 6.99 -6.87 4.61
C MET A 205 7.45 -5.49 4.14
N ALA A 206 7.58 -4.53 5.05
CA ALA A 206 8.04 -3.18 4.72
C ALA A 206 9.48 -3.19 4.18
N ILE A 207 10.37 -3.97 4.78
CA ILE A 207 11.76 -4.15 4.34
C ILE A 207 11.82 -4.75 2.94
N LEU A 208 11.10 -5.84 2.67
CA LEU A 208 11.05 -6.46 1.33
C LEU A 208 10.61 -5.45 0.27
N CYS A 209 9.62 -4.61 0.59
CA CYS A 209 9.11 -3.60 -0.33
C CYS A 209 10.03 -2.39 -0.51
N LEU A 210 10.98 -2.15 0.39
CA LEU A 210 11.93 -1.02 0.34
C LEU A 210 13.37 -1.46 0.03
N ALA A 211 13.62 -2.76 -0.10
CA ALA A 211 14.92 -3.29 -0.49
C ALA A 211 15.17 -3.11 -2.00
N LYS A 212 16.44 -2.86 -2.34
CA LYS A 212 16.91 -2.70 -3.72
C LYS A 212 17.42 -4.00 -4.34
N ASP A 213 18.03 -4.85 -3.50
CA ASP A 213 18.60 -6.14 -3.86
C ASP A 213 18.73 -7.04 -2.62
N LEU A 214 19.28 -8.24 -2.79
CA LEU A 214 19.46 -9.20 -1.69
C LEU A 214 20.44 -8.73 -0.61
N ASN A 215 21.48 -7.98 -0.96
CA ASN A 215 22.44 -7.45 0.02
C ASN A 215 21.80 -6.35 0.88
N ASP A 216 21.08 -5.44 0.25
CA ASP A 216 20.31 -4.40 0.94
C ASP A 216 19.20 -5.02 1.81
N LEU A 217 18.53 -6.08 1.30
CA LEU A 217 17.55 -6.85 2.07
C LEU A 217 18.17 -7.41 3.35
N GLN A 218 19.30 -8.12 3.25
CA GLN A 218 19.98 -8.71 4.41
C GLN A 218 20.43 -7.63 5.41
N THR A 219 20.99 -6.55 4.92
CA THR A 219 21.43 -5.42 5.76
C THR A 219 20.25 -4.83 6.54
N LYS A 220 19.13 -4.59 5.86
CA LYS A 220 17.92 -4.06 6.49
C LYS A 220 17.33 -5.03 7.50
N LEU A 221 17.25 -6.32 7.19
CA LEU A 221 16.81 -7.37 8.12
C LEU A 221 17.72 -7.40 9.36
N GLY A 222 19.03 -7.32 9.18
CA GLY A 222 19.99 -7.29 10.27
C GLY A 222 19.81 -6.09 11.22
N ASN A 223 19.31 -4.96 10.72
CA ASN A 223 19.09 -3.73 11.48
C ASN A 223 17.77 -3.69 12.26
N MET A 224 16.88 -4.66 12.10
CA MET A 224 15.63 -4.71 12.88
C MET A 224 15.94 -4.83 14.38
N ILE A 225 15.28 -4.02 15.20
CA ILE A 225 15.32 -4.11 16.66
C ILE A 225 14.31 -5.17 17.11
N VAL A 226 14.78 -6.19 17.81
CA VAL A 226 13.96 -7.35 18.20
C VAL A 226 13.66 -7.39 19.70
N ALA A 227 14.53 -6.81 20.50
CA ALA A 227 14.40 -6.75 21.95
C ALA A 227 15.27 -5.63 22.53
N TYR A 228 15.17 -5.42 23.84
CA TYR A 228 16.06 -4.55 24.59
C TYR A 228 16.67 -5.30 25.78
N ARG A 229 17.88 -4.90 26.16
CA ARG A 229 18.55 -5.33 27.41
C ARG A 229 17.97 -4.58 28.61
N ARG A 230 18.40 -4.95 29.82
CA ARG A 230 17.96 -4.26 31.05
C ARG A 230 18.38 -2.80 31.09
N ASP A 231 19.53 -2.46 30.54
CA ASP A 231 20.06 -1.09 30.42
C ASP A 231 19.36 -0.30 29.28
N ARG A 232 18.38 -0.90 28.61
CA ARG A 232 17.62 -0.37 27.47
C ARG A 232 18.41 -0.26 26.16
N SER A 233 19.61 -0.80 26.08
CA SER A 233 20.29 -0.91 24.79
C SER A 233 19.57 -1.90 23.87
N PRO A 234 19.47 -1.61 22.55
CA PRO A 234 18.76 -2.47 21.60
C PRO A 234 19.52 -3.77 21.34
N VAL A 235 18.78 -4.82 21.02
CA VAL A 235 19.26 -6.06 20.43
C VAL A 235 18.72 -6.15 19.02
N PHE A 236 19.59 -6.36 18.05
CA PHE A 236 19.26 -6.38 16.65
C PHE A 236 19.12 -7.81 16.12
N CYS A 237 18.44 -7.97 14.99
CA CYS A 237 18.32 -9.25 14.29
C CYS A 237 19.71 -9.86 13.97
N ARG A 238 20.69 -9.04 13.57
CA ARG A 238 22.08 -9.49 13.32
C ARG A 238 22.77 -10.02 14.59
N ASP A 239 22.43 -9.54 15.77
CA ASP A 239 22.99 -10.06 17.03
C ASP A 239 22.47 -11.48 17.31
N ILE A 240 21.25 -11.78 16.90
CA ILE A 240 20.64 -13.13 16.90
C ILE A 240 21.18 -14.00 15.76
N LYS A 241 21.86 -13.40 14.76
CA LYS A 241 22.38 -14.05 13.54
C LYS A 241 21.28 -14.69 12.67
N ALA A 242 20.11 -14.06 12.61
CA ALA A 242 18.96 -14.56 11.86
C ALA A 242 18.86 -13.96 10.44
N ASP A 243 19.48 -12.82 10.19
CA ASP A 243 19.38 -12.04 8.94
C ASP A 243 19.76 -12.85 7.70
N GLY A 244 20.81 -13.63 7.75
CA GLY A 244 21.22 -14.49 6.63
C GLY A 244 20.19 -15.56 6.29
N ALA A 245 19.68 -16.29 7.30
CA ALA A 245 18.67 -17.33 7.09
C ALA A 245 17.32 -16.75 6.61
N MET A 246 16.93 -15.59 7.14
CA MET A 246 15.76 -14.86 6.68
C MET A 246 15.91 -14.44 5.21
N THR A 247 17.08 -13.95 4.81
CA THR A 247 17.36 -13.58 3.41
C THR A 247 17.25 -14.79 2.48
N VAL A 248 17.71 -15.96 2.91
CA VAL A 248 17.54 -17.21 2.14
C VAL A 248 16.09 -17.55 1.92
N LEU A 249 15.22 -17.41 2.95
CA LEU A 249 13.79 -17.63 2.82
C LEU A 249 13.11 -16.62 1.87
N LEU A 250 13.64 -15.40 1.78
CA LEU A 250 13.09 -14.31 0.99
C LEU A 250 13.72 -14.15 -0.41
N LYS A 251 14.72 -14.99 -0.77
CA LYS A 251 15.51 -14.84 -2.01
C LYS A 251 14.68 -14.85 -3.29
N ASP A 252 13.56 -15.55 -3.30
CA ASP A 252 12.66 -15.59 -4.45
C ASP A 252 11.50 -14.60 -4.30
N ALA A 253 11.08 -14.30 -3.07
CA ALA A 253 10.05 -13.33 -2.77
C ALA A 253 10.43 -11.88 -3.13
N ILE A 254 11.73 -11.55 -3.15
CA ILE A 254 12.20 -10.20 -3.54
C ILE A 254 12.02 -9.90 -5.03
N LYS A 255 11.92 -10.94 -5.87
CA LYS A 255 11.74 -10.79 -7.33
C LYS A 255 10.31 -10.40 -7.65
N PRO A 256 10.06 -9.33 -8.44
CA PRO A 256 8.72 -8.92 -8.79
C PRO A 256 7.99 -9.95 -9.66
N ASN A 257 6.68 -10.03 -9.47
CA ASN A 257 5.79 -10.93 -10.21
C ASN A 257 5.25 -10.22 -11.45
N LEU A 258 5.54 -10.75 -12.62
CA LEU A 258 4.99 -10.32 -13.90
C LEU A 258 3.68 -11.06 -14.18
N VAL A 259 2.66 -10.30 -14.52
CA VAL A 259 1.33 -10.74 -14.95
C VAL A 259 0.81 -9.82 -16.06
N GLN A 260 -0.46 -9.92 -16.41
CA GLN A 260 -1.07 -9.12 -17.47
C GLN A 260 -2.45 -8.60 -17.06
N THR A 261 -2.93 -7.57 -17.74
CA THR A 261 -4.33 -7.12 -17.63
C THR A 261 -5.25 -7.96 -18.51
N LEU A 262 -6.57 -7.77 -18.38
CA LEU A 262 -7.56 -8.36 -19.31
C LEU A 262 -7.26 -8.05 -20.78
N GLU A 263 -6.61 -6.93 -21.05
CA GLU A 263 -6.20 -6.49 -22.39
C GLU A 263 -4.78 -6.89 -22.76
N ASN A 264 -4.17 -7.82 -21.98
CA ASN A 264 -2.83 -8.37 -22.15
C ASN A 264 -1.69 -7.34 -22.04
N ASN A 265 -1.90 -6.24 -21.35
CA ASN A 265 -0.84 -5.29 -21.02
C ASN A 265 -0.05 -5.76 -19.79
N PRO A 266 1.27 -5.49 -19.71
CA PRO A 266 2.10 -6.00 -18.64
C PRO A 266 1.84 -5.29 -17.31
N ALA A 267 1.85 -6.07 -16.22
CA ALA A 267 1.75 -5.55 -14.86
C ALA A 267 2.71 -6.27 -13.91
N PHE A 268 3.32 -5.52 -13.00
CA PHE A 268 3.98 -6.07 -11.83
C PHE A 268 3.05 -6.03 -10.63
N VAL A 269 2.92 -7.18 -9.96
CA VAL A 269 2.20 -7.31 -8.69
C VAL A 269 3.21 -7.79 -7.66
N HIS A 270 3.56 -6.95 -6.67
CA HIS A 270 4.64 -7.29 -5.76
C HIS A 270 4.56 -6.53 -4.43
N GLY A 271 4.58 -7.30 -3.34
CA GLY A 271 4.49 -6.80 -1.97
C GLY A 271 3.13 -6.19 -1.62
N GLY A 272 2.80 -6.13 -0.34
CA GLY A 272 1.48 -5.71 0.11
C GLY A 272 1.43 -5.02 1.47
N PRO A 273 2.32 -4.06 1.79
CA PRO A 273 2.31 -3.42 3.10
C PRO A 273 1.03 -2.60 3.28
N PHE A 274 0.45 -2.64 4.49
CA PHE A 274 -0.72 -1.83 4.82
C PHE A 274 -0.38 -0.34 4.88
N ALA A 275 -1.28 0.52 4.37
CA ALA A 275 -1.07 1.96 4.32
C ALA A 275 -1.43 2.69 5.62
N ASN A 276 -2.06 2.04 6.58
CA ASN A 276 -2.38 2.62 7.89
C ASN A 276 -1.30 2.39 8.95
N ILE A 277 -0.28 1.57 8.66
CA ILE A 277 0.83 1.28 9.59
C ILE A 277 2.19 1.15 8.91
N ALA A 278 2.23 1.02 7.61
CA ALA A 278 3.44 1.01 6.78
C ALA A 278 3.27 1.94 5.59
N HIS A 279 4.18 1.93 4.62
CA HIS A 279 4.17 2.88 3.50
C HIS A 279 3.10 2.61 2.43
N GLY A 280 2.42 1.46 2.46
CA GLY A 280 1.15 1.22 1.74
C GLY A 280 1.20 1.22 0.23
N CYS A 281 2.33 0.91 -0.38
CA CYS A 281 2.49 0.81 -1.83
C CYS A 281 3.34 -0.41 -2.22
N ASN A 282 3.32 -0.77 -3.49
CA ASN A 282 4.09 -1.91 -3.99
C ASN A 282 5.60 -1.71 -3.82
N SER A 283 6.38 -2.75 -4.10
CA SER A 283 7.83 -2.73 -3.86
C SER A 283 8.56 -1.68 -4.71
N LEU A 284 9.68 -1.22 -4.17
CA LEU A 284 10.60 -0.32 -4.84
C LEU A 284 11.20 -0.97 -6.08
N ILE A 285 11.65 -2.22 -5.95
CA ILE A 285 12.27 -2.99 -7.04
C ILE A 285 11.31 -3.16 -8.24
N ALA A 286 10.02 -3.44 -7.99
CA ALA A 286 9.03 -3.53 -9.07
C ALA A 286 8.83 -2.19 -9.78
N THR A 287 8.67 -1.10 -9.03
CA THR A 287 8.49 0.23 -9.62
C THR A 287 9.73 0.69 -10.40
N GLN A 288 10.93 0.53 -9.84
CA GLN A 288 12.17 0.92 -10.52
C GLN A 288 12.41 0.08 -11.77
N THR A 289 12.18 -1.23 -11.71
CA THR A 289 12.31 -2.11 -12.88
C THR A 289 11.31 -1.72 -13.97
N ALA A 290 10.05 -1.47 -13.61
CA ALA A 290 9.03 -1.04 -14.58
C ALA A 290 9.42 0.28 -15.27
N LEU A 291 9.98 1.25 -14.53
CA LEU A 291 10.47 2.52 -15.08
C LEU A 291 11.61 2.34 -16.09
N LYS A 292 12.37 1.23 -16.02
CA LYS A 292 13.42 0.88 -16.98
C LYS A 292 12.90 0.15 -18.23
N LEU A 293 11.67 -0.38 -18.15
CA LEU A 293 11.08 -1.23 -19.19
C LEU A 293 9.97 -0.54 -19.99
N SER A 294 9.46 0.58 -19.52
CA SER A 294 8.34 1.27 -20.17
C SER A 294 8.47 2.78 -20.09
N ASP A 295 7.79 3.48 -21.01
CA ASP A 295 7.79 4.94 -21.07
C ASP A 295 6.93 5.56 -19.94
N TYR A 296 5.92 4.82 -19.49
CA TYR A 296 5.01 5.21 -18.42
C TYR A 296 4.82 4.08 -17.43
N VAL A 297 4.85 4.39 -16.14
CA VAL A 297 4.53 3.46 -15.06
C VAL A 297 3.39 4.03 -14.25
N VAL A 298 2.27 3.31 -14.20
CA VAL A 298 1.12 3.65 -13.38
C VAL A 298 1.14 2.81 -12.12
N THR A 299 1.23 3.47 -10.97
CA THR A 299 1.24 2.81 -9.66
C THR A 299 0.23 3.45 -8.72
N GLU A 300 -0.08 2.78 -7.61
CA GLU A 300 -1.05 3.28 -6.64
C GLU A 300 -0.49 3.37 -5.22
N ALA A 301 -1.12 4.20 -4.40
CA ALA A 301 -0.93 4.25 -2.96
C ALA A 301 -2.22 3.89 -2.22
N GLY A 302 -2.11 3.11 -1.14
CA GLY A 302 -3.25 2.59 -0.40
C GLY A 302 -4.02 3.66 0.37
N PHE A 303 -5.32 3.46 0.59
CA PHE A 303 -6.23 4.40 1.26
C PHE A 303 -6.33 5.77 0.58
N GLY A 304 -6.62 6.83 1.35
CA GLY A 304 -6.67 8.20 0.86
C GLY A 304 -5.31 8.85 0.68
N ALA A 305 -5.28 9.97 -0.04
CA ALA A 305 -4.05 10.68 -0.34
C ALA A 305 -3.37 11.25 0.92
N ASP A 306 -4.14 11.50 1.97
CA ASP A 306 -3.63 11.94 3.27
C ASP A 306 -2.79 10.89 4.01
N LEU A 307 -2.95 9.60 3.67
CA LEU A 307 -2.18 8.50 4.24
C LEU A 307 -1.26 7.85 3.19
N GLY A 308 -1.86 7.31 2.12
CA GLY A 308 -1.12 6.52 1.15
C GLY A 308 -0.21 7.36 0.26
N ALA A 309 -0.72 8.42 -0.37
CA ALA A 309 0.11 9.28 -1.21
C ALA A 309 1.14 10.05 -0.38
N GLU A 310 0.79 10.53 0.81
CA GLU A 310 1.73 11.16 1.73
C GLU A 310 2.95 10.25 1.99
N LYS A 311 2.72 8.98 2.33
CA LYS A 311 3.80 8.01 2.58
C LYS A 311 4.54 7.59 1.32
N PHE A 312 3.85 7.47 0.20
CA PHE A 312 4.49 7.22 -1.09
C PHE A 312 5.51 8.32 -1.39
N LEU A 313 5.12 9.57 -1.21
CA LEU A 313 5.94 10.75 -1.50
C LEU A 313 7.05 10.95 -0.46
N ASN A 314 6.71 10.96 0.83
CA ASN A 314 7.67 11.21 1.91
C ASN A 314 8.55 10.01 2.28
N ILE A 315 8.13 8.76 2.01
CA ILE A 315 8.92 7.58 2.35
C ILE A 315 9.47 6.90 1.11
N LYS A 316 8.62 6.39 0.20
CA LYS A 316 9.07 5.61 -0.95
C LYS A 316 9.87 6.45 -1.94
N CYS A 317 9.34 7.59 -2.36
CA CYS A 317 10.04 8.48 -3.31
C CYS A 317 11.35 8.98 -2.72
N ARG A 318 11.36 9.43 -1.46
CA ARG A 318 12.58 9.86 -0.76
C ARG A 318 13.66 8.79 -0.76
N LYS A 319 13.32 7.55 -0.35
CA LYS A 319 14.29 6.44 -0.26
C LYS A 319 14.78 5.94 -1.62
N ALA A 320 13.97 6.08 -2.63
CA ALA A 320 14.22 5.55 -3.97
C ALA A 320 14.77 6.60 -4.95
N GLY A 321 14.79 7.88 -4.60
CA GLY A 321 15.10 8.97 -5.52
C GLY A 321 14.07 9.05 -6.67
N LEU A 322 12.81 8.70 -6.41
CA LEU A 322 11.74 8.76 -7.41
C LEU A 322 11.04 10.11 -7.37
N SER A 323 10.63 10.59 -8.55
CA SER A 323 9.81 11.79 -8.71
C SER A 323 8.61 11.47 -9.61
N PRO A 324 7.38 11.51 -9.07
CA PRO A 324 6.19 11.36 -9.91
C PRO A 324 6.06 12.52 -10.89
N SER A 325 5.72 12.21 -12.15
CA SER A 325 5.45 13.22 -13.19
C SER A 325 4.06 13.82 -13.06
N VAL A 326 3.09 13.03 -12.59
CA VAL A 326 1.70 13.45 -12.38
C VAL A 326 1.04 12.58 -11.32
N ILE A 327 0.12 13.19 -10.57
CA ILE A 327 -0.74 12.48 -9.61
C ILE A 327 -2.17 12.48 -10.12
N VAL A 328 -2.76 11.30 -10.20
CA VAL A 328 -4.18 11.11 -10.51
C VAL A 328 -4.95 10.89 -9.21
N LEU A 329 -5.78 11.84 -8.85
CA LEU A 329 -6.62 11.79 -7.66
C LEU A 329 -8.01 11.25 -8.01
N VAL A 330 -8.30 10.03 -7.59
CA VAL A 330 -9.60 9.39 -7.83
C VAL A 330 -10.65 9.94 -6.89
N ALA A 331 -11.77 10.36 -7.43
CA ALA A 331 -12.96 10.78 -6.72
C ALA A 331 -14.19 10.03 -7.25
N THR A 332 -15.20 9.83 -6.40
CA THR A 332 -16.48 9.25 -6.80
C THR A 332 -17.63 10.12 -6.35
N ILE A 333 -18.71 10.17 -7.10
CA ILE A 333 -19.93 10.89 -6.71
C ILE A 333 -20.47 10.35 -5.39
N ARG A 334 -20.39 9.03 -5.17
CA ARG A 334 -20.81 8.38 -3.92
C ARG A 334 -20.02 8.89 -2.71
N ALA A 335 -18.70 9.02 -2.85
CA ALA A 335 -17.86 9.53 -1.77
C ALA A 335 -18.13 11.02 -1.49
N MET A 336 -18.38 11.82 -2.53
CA MET A 336 -18.80 13.22 -2.35
C MET A 336 -20.12 13.28 -1.57
N LYS A 337 -21.14 12.49 -1.94
CA LYS A 337 -22.41 12.43 -1.21
C LYS A 337 -22.22 12.03 0.26
N MET A 338 -21.41 11.02 0.54
CA MET A 338 -21.14 10.59 1.93
C MET A 338 -20.42 11.66 2.74
N ASN A 339 -19.43 12.33 2.15
CA ASN A 339 -18.75 13.45 2.79
C ASN A 339 -19.68 14.67 2.96
N GLY A 340 -20.71 14.76 2.14
CA GLY A 340 -21.80 15.75 2.25
C GLY A 340 -22.95 15.34 3.17
N GLY A 341 -22.80 14.21 3.92
CA GLY A 341 -23.75 13.78 4.96
C GLY A 341 -24.85 12.82 4.50
N VAL A 342 -24.81 12.30 3.27
CA VAL A 342 -25.78 11.30 2.77
C VAL A 342 -25.47 9.92 3.36
N ALA A 343 -26.51 9.23 3.83
CA ALA A 343 -26.40 7.86 4.32
C ALA A 343 -26.11 6.87 3.19
N LYS A 344 -25.48 5.73 3.53
CA LYS A 344 -25.05 4.72 2.54
C LYS A 344 -26.22 4.19 1.69
N GLU A 345 -27.37 4.04 2.30
CA GLU A 345 -28.61 3.52 1.69
C GLU A 345 -29.16 4.45 0.60
N ASP A 346 -28.92 5.76 0.72
CA ASP A 346 -29.47 6.82 -0.14
C ASP A 346 -28.51 7.28 -1.24
N LEU A 347 -27.31 6.70 -1.34
CA LEU A 347 -26.29 7.09 -2.32
C LEU A 347 -26.73 6.92 -3.78
N GLY A 348 -27.75 6.10 -4.04
CA GLY A 348 -28.30 5.89 -5.38
C GLY A 348 -29.24 6.98 -5.89
N GLN A 349 -29.60 7.97 -5.04
CA GLN A 349 -30.47 9.08 -5.40
C GLN A 349 -29.64 10.33 -5.74
N GLU A 350 -30.07 11.11 -6.72
CA GLU A 350 -29.41 12.38 -7.05
C GLU A 350 -29.45 13.34 -5.85
N ASN A 351 -28.27 13.91 -5.51
CA ASN A 351 -28.16 14.94 -4.48
C ASN A 351 -26.99 15.90 -4.75
N VAL A 352 -27.19 16.83 -5.68
CA VAL A 352 -26.17 17.82 -6.08
C VAL A 352 -25.69 18.68 -4.92
N ASN A 353 -26.57 19.02 -3.96
CA ASN A 353 -26.19 19.85 -2.80
C ASN A 353 -25.22 19.08 -1.88
N ALA A 354 -25.47 17.81 -1.63
CA ALA A 354 -24.56 16.98 -0.86
C ALA A 354 -23.21 16.77 -1.57
N VAL A 355 -23.23 16.59 -2.91
CA VAL A 355 -22.00 16.54 -3.72
C VAL A 355 -21.19 17.82 -3.54
N LYS A 356 -21.81 19.00 -3.69
CA LYS A 356 -21.13 20.29 -3.49
C LYS A 356 -20.53 20.43 -2.10
N SER A 357 -21.25 20.04 -1.04
CA SER A 357 -20.73 20.04 0.32
C SER A 357 -19.56 19.09 0.51
N GLY A 358 -19.65 17.88 -0.07
CA GLY A 358 -18.62 16.87 0.02
C GLY A 358 -17.35 17.19 -0.77
N CYS A 359 -17.43 18.08 -1.77
CA CYS A 359 -16.27 18.55 -2.53
C CYS A 359 -15.22 19.24 -1.65
N ALA A 360 -15.56 19.71 -0.45
CA ALA A 360 -14.57 20.25 0.49
C ALA A 360 -13.46 19.23 0.83
N ASN A 361 -13.81 17.95 0.99
CA ASN A 361 -12.83 16.87 1.18
C ASN A 361 -11.89 16.74 -0.03
N LEU A 362 -12.46 16.74 -1.23
CA LEU A 362 -11.68 16.69 -2.49
C LEU A 362 -10.72 17.88 -2.61
N GLY A 363 -11.20 19.10 -2.27
CA GLY A 363 -10.38 20.32 -2.29
C GLY A 363 -9.14 20.20 -1.38
N CYS A 364 -9.34 19.69 -0.15
CA CYS A 364 -8.23 19.45 0.78
C CYS A 364 -7.18 18.50 0.19
N HIS A 365 -7.61 17.40 -0.46
CA HIS A 365 -6.67 16.46 -1.09
C HIS A 365 -5.94 17.08 -2.28
N ILE A 366 -6.62 17.89 -3.12
CA ILE A 366 -5.97 18.61 -4.24
C ILE A 366 -4.87 19.54 -3.72
N GLU A 367 -5.17 20.36 -2.71
CA GLU A 367 -4.20 21.28 -2.13
C GLU A 367 -3.02 20.54 -1.48
N ASN A 368 -3.30 19.48 -0.72
CA ASN A 368 -2.26 18.66 -0.09
C ASN A 368 -1.30 18.08 -1.13
N LEU A 369 -1.83 17.50 -2.21
CA LEU A 369 -1.02 16.89 -3.25
C LEU A 369 -0.20 17.94 -4.03
N LYS A 370 -0.81 19.08 -4.38
CA LYS A 370 -0.10 20.21 -5.03
C LYS A 370 1.06 20.74 -4.17
N SER A 371 0.96 20.64 -2.84
CA SER A 371 2.02 21.10 -1.94
C SER A 371 3.32 20.30 -2.04
N PHE A 372 3.33 19.15 -2.72
CA PHE A 372 4.52 18.38 -3.07
C PHE A 372 5.17 18.81 -4.40
N GLY A 373 4.62 19.80 -5.11
CA GLY A 373 5.17 20.31 -6.38
C GLY A 373 4.88 19.41 -7.59
N VAL A 374 3.94 18.47 -7.49
CA VAL A 374 3.57 17.56 -8.58
C VAL A 374 2.25 18.00 -9.22
N PRO A 375 2.12 18.00 -10.55
CA PRO A 375 0.84 18.23 -11.24
C PRO A 375 -0.24 17.25 -10.79
N VAL A 376 -1.46 17.74 -10.54
CA VAL A 376 -2.60 16.94 -10.05
C VAL A 376 -3.77 17.03 -11.00
N ILE A 377 -4.27 15.88 -11.45
CA ILE A 377 -5.51 15.72 -12.21
C ILE A 377 -6.49 14.85 -11.43
N VAL A 378 -7.78 15.16 -11.51
CA VAL A 378 -8.85 14.40 -10.85
C VAL A 378 -9.48 13.42 -11.83
N ALA A 379 -9.51 12.13 -11.48
CA ALA A 379 -10.27 11.12 -12.20
C ALA A 379 -11.62 10.88 -11.49
N ILE A 380 -12.72 11.23 -12.12
CA ILE A 380 -14.06 10.88 -11.62
C ILE A 380 -14.35 9.45 -12.05
N ASN A 381 -14.21 8.50 -11.12
CA ASN A 381 -14.57 7.10 -11.35
C ASN A 381 -16.10 6.98 -11.39
N HIS A 382 -16.63 6.82 -12.59
CA HIS A 382 -18.06 6.85 -12.89
C HIS A 382 -18.75 5.54 -12.50
N PHE A 383 -19.89 5.67 -11.84
CA PHE A 383 -20.83 4.58 -11.57
C PHE A 383 -22.15 4.80 -12.32
N VAL A 384 -22.80 3.72 -12.70
CA VAL A 384 -24.03 3.72 -13.54
C VAL A 384 -25.16 4.63 -13.01
N LYS A 385 -25.22 4.89 -11.72
CA LYS A 385 -26.23 5.74 -11.08
C LYS A 385 -25.82 7.20 -10.91
N ASP A 386 -24.61 7.56 -11.31
CA ASP A 386 -24.15 8.95 -11.23
C ASP A 386 -24.87 9.80 -12.26
N THR A 387 -25.40 10.96 -11.87
CA THR A 387 -26.12 11.85 -12.77
C THR A 387 -25.19 12.91 -13.35
N GLN A 388 -25.54 13.43 -14.52
CA GLN A 388 -24.73 14.48 -15.18
C GLN A 388 -24.63 15.75 -14.30
N ASN A 389 -25.72 16.14 -13.61
CA ASN A 389 -25.72 17.30 -12.72
C ASN A 389 -24.72 17.15 -11.56
N GLU A 390 -24.59 15.94 -11.01
CA GLU A 390 -23.62 15.64 -9.93
C GLU A 390 -22.19 15.67 -10.46
N ILE A 391 -21.95 15.10 -11.64
CA ILE A 391 -20.64 15.12 -12.30
C ILE A 391 -20.23 16.56 -12.61
N ASP A 392 -21.11 17.36 -13.20
CA ASP A 392 -20.85 18.76 -13.54
C ASP A 392 -20.51 19.60 -12.31
N ALA A 393 -21.18 19.33 -11.16
CA ALA A 393 -20.87 20.01 -9.90
C ALA A 393 -19.43 19.71 -9.43
N VAL A 394 -18.97 18.46 -9.53
CA VAL A 394 -17.57 18.10 -9.20
C VAL A 394 -16.60 18.74 -10.19
N MET A 395 -16.87 18.68 -11.48
CA MET A 395 -16.00 19.27 -12.52
C MET A 395 -15.83 20.78 -12.32
N GLN A 396 -16.93 21.51 -12.08
CA GLN A 396 -16.90 22.95 -11.80
C GLN A 396 -16.07 23.25 -10.54
N PHE A 397 -16.26 22.47 -9.48
CA PHE A 397 -15.50 22.64 -8.26
C PHE A 397 -13.99 22.44 -8.49
N VAL A 398 -13.61 21.34 -9.16
CA VAL A 398 -12.18 21.02 -9.44
C VAL A 398 -11.54 22.12 -10.29
N THR A 399 -12.25 22.63 -11.29
CA THR A 399 -11.79 23.79 -12.09
C THR A 399 -11.57 25.02 -11.22
N SER A 400 -12.46 25.30 -10.27
CA SER A 400 -12.28 26.42 -9.33
C SER A 400 -11.07 26.27 -8.42
N GLN A 401 -10.57 25.03 -8.21
CA GLN A 401 -9.35 24.73 -7.46
C GLN A 401 -8.08 24.80 -8.35
N GLY A 402 -8.21 25.26 -9.59
CA GLY A 402 -7.10 25.31 -10.55
C GLY A 402 -6.56 23.92 -10.92
N SER A 403 -7.42 22.91 -10.97
CA SER A 403 -7.14 21.55 -11.43
C SER A 403 -8.14 21.15 -12.49
N GLU A 404 -7.92 20.02 -13.16
CA GLU A 404 -8.78 19.47 -14.18
C GLU A 404 -9.40 18.15 -13.70
N ALA A 405 -10.65 17.88 -14.08
CA ALA A 405 -11.31 16.63 -13.79
C ALA A 405 -11.75 15.94 -15.08
N ILE A 406 -11.52 14.64 -15.17
CA ILE A 406 -11.94 13.81 -16.30
C ILE A 406 -12.78 12.64 -15.80
N VAL A 407 -13.90 12.41 -16.44
CA VAL A 407 -14.77 11.24 -16.19
C VAL A 407 -14.12 10.00 -16.79
N SER A 408 -13.98 8.94 -15.98
CA SER A 408 -13.43 7.68 -16.43
C SER A 408 -14.42 6.54 -16.21
N LYS A 409 -14.72 5.78 -17.27
CA LYS A 409 -15.71 4.69 -17.30
C LYS A 409 -15.04 3.32 -17.48
N HIS A 410 -13.83 3.19 -16.99
CA HIS A 410 -12.98 2.01 -17.16
C HIS A 410 -13.57 0.72 -16.56
N TRP A 411 -14.38 0.81 -15.51
CA TRP A 411 -15.03 -0.36 -14.94
C TRP A 411 -15.94 -1.05 -15.98
N GLU A 412 -16.68 -0.28 -16.75
CA GLU A 412 -17.65 -0.78 -17.73
C GLU A 412 -17.02 -1.06 -19.10
N PHE A 413 -16.05 -0.23 -19.52
CA PHE A 413 -15.52 -0.23 -20.90
C PHE A 413 -14.02 -0.51 -20.99
N GLY A 414 -13.33 -0.91 -19.91
CA GLY A 414 -11.88 -1.15 -19.92
C GLY A 414 -11.09 0.08 -20.39
N SER A 415 -10.11 -0.16 -21.24
CA SER A 415 -9.26 0.92 -21.80
C SER A 415 -10.03 1.99 -22.54
N GLU A 416 -11.08 1.63 -23.27
CA GLU A 416 -11.91 2.58 -24.01
C GLU A 416 -12.53 3.64 -23.10
N GLY A 417 -12.94 3.23 -21.89
CA GLY A 417 -13.47 4.11 -20.86
C GLY A 417 -12.45 5.04 -20.22
N SER A 418 -11.15 4.86 -20.50
CA SER A 418 -10.04 5.64 -19.95
C SER A 418 -9.25 6.45 -20.97
N VAL A 419 -9.63 6.42 -22.25
CA VAL A 419 -8.87 7.07 -23.33
C VAL A 419 -8.64 8.56 -23.08
N ASP A 420 -9.67 9.30 -22.66
CA ASP A 420 -9.54 10.74 -22.42
C ASP A 420 -8.64 11.04 -21.21
N LEU A 421 -8.76 10.25 -20.14
CA LEU A 421 -7.88 10.35 -18.98
C LEU A 421 -6.43 10.02 -19.38
N ALA A 422 -6.21 8.97 -20.16
CA ALA A 422 -4.90 8.54 -20.61
C ALA A 422 -4.20 9.60 -21.49
N LYS A 423 -4.94 10.20 -22.43
CA LYS A 423 -4.43 11.30 -23.26
C LYS A 423 -3.98 12.47 -22.39
N ARG A 424 -4.84 12.92 -21.48
CA ARG A 424 -4.53 14.10 -20.69
C ARG A 424 -3.39 13.85 -19.69
N VAL A 425 -3.36 12.68 -19.06
CA VAL A 425 -2.28 12.27 -18.15
C VAL A 425 -0.93 12.21 -18.89
N SER A 426 -0.89 11.63 -20.11
CA SER A 426 0.34 11.59 -20.89
C SER A 426 0.78 12.98 -21.35
N GLU A 427 -0.14 13.86 -21.76
CA GLU A 427 0.17 15.25 -22.10
C GLU A 427 0.81 16.00 -20.92
N ILE A 428 0.23 15.90 -19.71
CA ILE A 428 0.77 16.50 -18.50
C ILE A 428 2.16 15.93 -18.20
N ALA A 429 2.30 14.61 -18.20
CA ALA A 429 3.57 13.94 -17.90
C ALA A 429 4.70 14.28 -18.90
N ASP A 430 4.34 14.57 -20.15
CA ASP A 430 5.31 14.90 -21.21
C ASP A 430 5.66 16.40 -21.26
N SER A 431 4.74 17.29 -20.90
CA SER A 431 4.87 18.74 -21.10
C SER A 431 5.08 19.54 -19.83
N GLU A 432 4.59 19.06 -18.67
CA GLU A 432 4.72 19.77 -17.42
C GLU A 432 5.92 19.25 -16.61
N VAL A 433 6.65 20.17 -15.99
CA VAL A 433 7.78 19.81 -15.12
C VAL A 433 7.25 19.55 -13.72
N SER A 434 7.52 18.36 -13.20
CA SER A 434 7.29 18.06 -11.78
C SER A 434 8.43 18.66 -10.96
N ASP A 435 8.09 19.54 -10.05
CA ASP A 435 9.02 20.13 -9.07
C ASP A 435 8.87 19.43 -7.71
N PHE A 436 8.87 18.09 -7.75
CA PHE A 436 8.60 17.25 -6.59
C PHE A 436 9.62 17.50 -5.47
N ALA A 437 9.09 17.78 -4.29
CA ALA A 437 9.84 17.79 -3.03
C ALA A 437 9.03 17.19 -1.88
N PRO A 438 9.66 16.40 -0.99
CA PRO A 438 9.04 16.01 0.28
C PRO A 438 8.65 17.23 1.10
N ILE A 439 7.60 17.11 1.95
CA ILE A 439 7.08 18.27 2.71
C ILE A 439 7.96 18.67 3.92
N TYR A 440 8.97 17.89 4.24
CA TYR A 440 9.97 18.21 5.26
C TYR A 440 11.34 17.66 4.82
N PRO A 441 12.46 18.33 5.19
CA PRO A 441 13.82 17.84 4.95
C PRO A 441 14.20 16.73 5.94
N ASP A 442 15.27 15.97 5.62
CA ASP A 442 15.71 14.85 6.46
C ASP A 442 16.22 15.32 7.83
N GLU A 443 16.86 16.47 7.89
CA GLU A 443 17.50 17.03 9.09
C GLU A 443 16.49 17.65 10.08
N MET A 444 15.23 17.79 9.70
CA MET A 444 14.18 18.32 10.59
C MET A 444 14.03 17.41 11.81
N PRO A 445 13.93 17.93 13.05
CA PRO A 445 13.68 17.11 14.24
C PRO A 445 12.43 16.24 14.11
N LEU A 446 12.46 15.03 14.67
CA LEU A 446 11.38 14.05 14.51
C LEU A 446 10.01 14.58 14.98
N ALA A 447 9.98 15.29 16.11
CA ALA A 447 8.74 15.90 16.61
C ALA A 447 8.22 16.99 15.65
N GLU A 448 9.10 17.74 15.00
CA GLU A 448 8.71 18.77 14.03
C GLU A 448 8.22 18.16 12.72
N LYS A 449 8.80 17.03 12.26
CA LYS A 449 8.28 16.25 11.12
C LYS A 449 6.83 15.82 11.37
N ILE A 450 6.54 15.30 12.57
CA ILE A 450 5.19 14.90 12.99
C ILE A 450 4.25 16.11 12.95
N GLN A 451 4.65 17.24 13.53
CA GLN A 451 3.86 18.49 13.51
C GLN A 451 3.60 18.97 12.08
N THR A 452 4.60 18.88 11.21
CA THR A 452 4.49 19.30 9.80
C THR A 452 3.44 18.48 9.06
N ILE A 453 3.44 17.16 9.20
CA ILE A 453 2.42 16.30 8.58
C ILE A 453 1.03 16.63 9.15
N CYS A 454 0.90 16.75 10.47
CA CYS A 454 -0.38 17.05 11.10
C CYS A 454 -0.97 18.39 10.63
N LYS A 455 -0.16 19.42 10.55
CA LYS A 455 -0.61 20.75 10.11
C LYS A 455 -0.87 20.83 8.60
N ARG A 456 0.10 20.36 7.79
CA ARG A 456 0.02 20.53 6.33
C ARG A 456 -0.92 19.55 5.65
N ILE A 457 -0.93 18.28 6.09
CA ILE A 457 -1.69 17.22 5.44
C ILE A 457 -3.04 16.99 6.14
N TYR A 458 -3.05 16.92 7.48
CA TYR A 458 -4.28 16.63 8.23
C TYR A 458 -5.06 17.88 8.61
N ARG A 459 -4.50 19.10 8.40
CA ARG A 459 -5.13 20.39 8.73
C ARG A 459 -5.49 20.50 10.21
N ALA A 460 -4.76 19.78 11.05
CA ALA A 460 -4.86 19.86 12.49
C ALA A 460 -4.17 21.12 13.03
N ASP A 461 -4.63 21.61 14.16
CA ASP A 461 -3.98 22.73 14.85
C ASP A 461 -2.60 22.30 15.34
N GLU A 462 -2.51 21.08 15.91
CA GLU A 462 -1.25 20.51 16.38
C GLU A 462 -1.32 18.98 16.55
N ALA A 463 -0.14 18.34 16.64
CA ALA A 463 0.01 17.00 17.20
C ALA A 463 0.24 17.09 18.70
N LEU A 464 -0.55 16.36 19.48
CA LEU A 464 -0.36 16.28 20.94
C LEU A 464 0.66 15.17 21.25
N ILE A 465 1.87 15.57 21.56
CA ILE A 465 2.99 14.67 21.88
C ILE A 465 3.28 14.83 23.37
N ASP A 466 3.04 13.78 24.18
CA ASP A 466 3.36 13.83 25.60
C ASP A 466 4.88 13.83 25.85
N LYS A 467 5.28 14.22 27.05
CA LYS A 467 6.70 14.32 27.43
C LYS A 467 7.45 13.00 27.23
N LYS A 468 6.83 11.86 27.55
CA LYS A 468 7.48 10.56 27.44
C LYS A 468 7.81 10.19 26.00
N ILE A 469 6.87 10.47 25.09
CA ILE A 469 7.06 10.25 23.65
C ILE A 469 8.10 11.22 23.11
N TYR A 470 8.04 12.49 23.53
CA TYR A 470 9.02 13.50 23.12
C TYR A 470 10.45 13.11 23.53
N ASP A 471 10.65 12.70 24.79
CA ASP A 471 11.93 12.24 25.31
C ASP A 471 12.44 10.99 24.53
N GLN A 472 11.53 10.11 24.10
CA GLN A 472 11.88 8.94 23.29
C GLN A 472 12.31 9.33 21.86
N LEU A 473 11.63 10.28 21.22
CA LEU A 473 12.03 10.80 19.91
C LEU A 473 13.42 11.45 19.98
N GLN A 474 13.69 12.28 20.99
CA GLN A 474 15.01 12.87 21.20
C GLN A 474 16.10 11.80 21.41
N GLN A 475 15.81 10.75 22.19
CA GLN A 475 16.74 9.64 22.37
C GLN A 475 17.08 8.96 21.03
N TRP A 476 16.11 8.81 20.14
CA TRP A 476 16.36 8.24 18.81
C TRP A 476 17.17 9.19 17.91
N GLU A 477 16.96 10.48 18.01
CA GLU A 477 17.81 11.49 17.31
C GLU A 477 19.27 11.37 17.77
N GLU A 478 19.52 11.28 19.09
CA GLU A 478 20.86 11.08 19.67
C GLU A 478 21.51 9.73 19.24
N GLN A 479 20.69 8.71 18.97
CA GLN A 479 21.13 7.40 18.45
C GLN A 479 21.36 7.38 16.93
N GLY A 480 21.18 8.50 16.22
CA GLY A 480 21.40 8.62 14.79
C GLY A 480 20.20 8.25 13.92
N TYR A 481 19.00 8.23 14.49
CA TYR A 481 17.74 7.98 13.75
C TYR A 481 16.97 9.27 13.40
N GLY A 482 17.54 10.44 13.61
CA GLY A 482 16.89 11.74 13.38
C GLY A 482 16.47 11.97 11.93
N ASP A 483 17.20 11.42 10.96
CA ASP A 483 16.93 11.58 9.53
C ASP A 483 15.78 10.68 9.02
N LEU A 484 15.28 9.76 9.84
CA LEU A 484 14.23 8.83 9.42
C LEU A 484 12.92 9.57 9.11
N PRO A 485 12.24 9.20 8.01
CA PRO A 485 10.90 9.72 7.72
C PRO A 485 9.85 9.17 8.67
N ILE A 486 8.74 9.89 8.76
CA ILE A 486 7.61 9.57 9.61
C ILE A 486 6.54 8.78 8.85
N CYS A 487 6.07 7.71 9.45
CA CYS A 487 4.94 6.91 8.98
C CYS A 487 3.76 7.08 9.96
N MET A 488 2.85 8.00 9.63
CA MET A 488 1.67 8.24 10.47
C MET A 488 0.69 7.06 10.38
N ALA A 489 0.28 6.54 11.52
CA ALA A 489 -0.68 5.45 11.64
C ALA A 489 -1.96 5.98 12.32
N LYS A 490 -3.00 6.24 11.53
CA LYS A 490 -4.30 6.77 11.97
C LYS A 490 -5.46 6.14 11.18
N THR A 491 -6.70 6.47 11.56
CA THR A 491 -7.87 6.10 10.77
C THR A 491 -7.76 6.61 9.33
N GLN A 492 -8.19 5.80 8.38
CA GLN A 492 -8.24 6.16 6.95
C GLN A 492 -9.47 6.98 6.56
N TYR A 493 -10.47 7.10 7.42
CA TYR A 493 -11.78 7.65 7.07
C TYR A 493 -11.91 9.16 7.27
N SER A 494 -10.92 9.81 7.83
CA SER A 494 -10.93 11.25 8.13
C SER A 494 -9.51 11.81 8.10
N PHE A 495 -9.36 13.11 7.85
CA PHE A 495 -8.11 13.83 8.12
C PHE A 495 -7.76 13.83 9.62
N SER A 496 -8.78 13.80 10.50
CA SER A 496 -8.60 13.70 11.96
C SER A 496 -8.31 12.25 12.41
N THR A 497 -8.24 12.03 13.72
CA THR A 497 -8.17 10.70 14.34
C THR A 497 -9.54 10.13 14.70
N ASP A 498 -10.63 10.89 14.49
CA ASP A 498 -12.01 10.43 14.64
C ASP A 498 -12.58 10.00 13.28
N PRO A 499 -12.91 8.72 13.07
CA PRO A 499 -13.45 8.22 11.81
C PRO A 499 -14.84 8.79 11.46
N ASN A 500 -15.54 9.39 12.41
CA ASN A 500 -16.85 9.99 12.20
C ASN A 500 -16.77 11.47 11.77
N LEU A 501 -15.65 12.13 11.98
CA LEU A 501 -15.42 13.52 11.59
C LEU A 501 -15.00 13.59 10.11
N ARG A 502 -15.98 13.45 9.22
CA ARG A 502 -15.78 13.37 7.77
C ARG A 502 -15.66 14.75 7.11
N GLY A 503 -15.42 14.75 5.80
CA GLY A 503 -15.33 15.96 4.99
C GLY A 503 -13.97 16.65 5.13
N ALA A 504 -13.98 17.91 5.49
CA ALA A 504 -12.80 18.77 5.66
C ALA A 504 -12.72 19.34 7.10
N PRO A 505 -12.46 18.49 8.11
CA PRO A 505 -12.42 18.95 9.50
C PRO A 505 -11.27 19.93 9.73
N THR A 506 -11.54 20.94 10.59
CA THR A 506 -10.57 21.94 11.08
C THR A 506 -10.71 22.09 12.58
N GLY A 507 -9.76 22.73 13.25
CA GLY A 507 -9.81 22.96 14.69
C GLY A 507 -9.68 21.71 15.54
N HIS A 508 -9.08 20.65 15.00
CA HIS A 508 -8.83 19.41 15.71
C HIS A 508 -7.35 19.20 16.01
N THR A 509 -7.06 18.38 16.98
CA THR A 509 -5.72 17.97 17.35
C THR A 509 -5.50 16.48 17.02
N VAL A 510 -4.24 16.08 16.83
CA VAL A 510 -3.84 14.69 16.56
C VAL A 510 -3.09 14.14 17.77
N PRO A 511 -3.73 13.32 18.64
CA PRO A 511 -3.04 12.72 19.78
C PRO A 511 -2.10 11.62 19.31
N VAL A 512 -0.82 11.75 19.66
CA VAL A 512 0.19 10.71 19.47
C VAL A 512 0.16 9.78 20.70
N ARG A 513 -0.22 8.52 20.49
CA ARG A 513 -0.34 7.54 21.59
C ARG A 513 0.93 6.75 21.82
N GLU A 514 1.66 6.48 20.73
CA GLU A 514 2.84 5.64 20.76
C GLU A 514 3.72 5.97 19.54
N VAL A 515 5.02 5.78 19.71
CA VAL A 515 5.98 5.79 18.60
C VAL A 515 6.75 4.48 18.57
N ARG A 516 7.00 3.95 17.38
CA ARG A 516 7.78 2.71 17.16
C ARG A 516 8.83 2.98 16.09
N ILE A 517 10.03 2.50 16.31
CA ILE A 517 11.08 2.57 15.30
C ILE A 517 11.10 1.27 14.50
N SER A 518 10.94 1.38 13.19
CA SER A 518 11.19 0.31 12.22
C SER A 518 12.59 0.53 11.66
N ALA A 519 13.61 0.19 12.44
CA ALA A 519 15.00 0.53 12.17
C ALA A 519 15.55 -0.16 10.91
N GLY A 520 15.06 -1.37 10.61
CA GLY A 520 15.39 -2.09 9.38
C GLY A 520 14.75 -1.50 8.14
N ALA A 521 13.45 -1.19 8.20
CA ALA A 521 12.73 -0.53 7.11
C ALA A 521 13.12 0.95 6.97
N GLY A 522 13.64 1.54 8.05
CA GLY A 522 14.17 2.90 8.08
C GLY A 522 13.08 3.97 8.06
N PHE A 523 12.09 3.87 8.93
CA PHE A 523 11.11 4.91 9.23
C PHE A 523 10.59 4.79 10.67
N ILE A 524 9.96 5.85 11.17
CA ILE A 524 9.34 5.87 12.49
C ILE A 524 7.83 5.82 12.34
N VAL A 525 7.18 4.82 12.95
CA VAL A 525 5.73 4.71 13.01
C VAL A 525 5.20 5.55 14.17
N VAL A 526 4.27 6.44 13.88
CA VAL A 526 3.60 7.32 14.85
C VAL A 526 2.14 6.91 14.94
N VAL A 527 1.76 6.29 16.04
CA VAL A 527 0.41 5.75 16.25
C VAL A 527 -0.50 6.82 16.81
N CYS A 528 -1.52 7.19 16.04
CA CYS A 528 -2.51 8.22 16.36
C CYS A 528 -3.91 7.61 16.35
N GLY A 529 -4.41 7.18 17.50
CA GLY A 529 -5.71 6.52 17.59
C GLY A 529 -5.62 5.00 17.78
N GLU A 530 -6.73 4.31 17.57
CA GLU A 530 -6.79 2.84 17.68
C GLU A 530 -6.41 2.19 16.35
N ILE A 531 -5.14 1.85 16.20
CA ILE A 531 -4.63 1.13 15.04
C ILE A 531 -4.38 -0.33 15.41
N MET A 532 -4.95 -1.23 14.63
CA MET A 532 -4.84 -2.67 14.84
C MET A 532 -3.88 -3.28 13.83
N THR A 533 -2.80 -3.87 14.33
CA THR A 533 -1.86 -4.67 13.54
C THR A 533 -2.34 -6.11 13.34
N MET A 534 -3.39 -6.52 14.05
CA MET A 534 -4.11 -7.77 13.86
C MET A 534 -5.61 -7.48 13.78
N PRO A 535 -6.17 -7.31 12.58
CA PRO A 535 -7.61 -7.15 12.38
C PRO A 535 -8.40 -8.38 12.86
N GLY A 536 -9.65 -8.19 13.21
CA GLY A 536 -10.56 -9.31 13.45
C GLY A 536 -11.47 -9.55 12.26
N LEU A 537 -11.98 -10.76 12.12
CA LEU A 537 -13.06 -11.02 11.18
C LEU A 537 -14.31 -10.19 11.55
N PRO A 538 -15.04 -9.63 10.57
CA PRO A 538 -16.30 -8.95 10.81
C PRO A 538 -17.39 -9.92 11.29
N ARG A 539 -18.56 -9.39 11.63
CA ARG A 539 -19.70 -10.21 12.08
C ARG A 539 -20.13 -11.26 11.05
N VAL A 540 -20.09 -10.89 9.77
CA VAL A 540 -20.34 -11.78 8.63
C VAL A 540 -19.10 -11.64 7.74
N PRO A 541 -18.14 -12.57 7.83
CA PRO A 541 -16.94 -12.54 7.01
C PRO A 541 -17.24 -13.01 5.58
N ALA A 542 -16.46 -12.50 4.61
CA ALA A 542 -16.56 -12.94 3.22
C ALA A 542 -16.36 -14.46 3.06
N ALA A 543 -15.60 -15.05 3.96
CA ALA A 543 -15.37 -16.51 4.02
C ALA A 543 -16.67 -17.34 4.05
N GLU A 544 -17.79 -16.82 4.56
CA GLU A 544 -19.06 -17.52 4.57
C GLU A 544 -19.69 -17.70 3.18
N SER A 545 -19.27 -16.87 2.21
CA SER A 545 -19.77 -16.91 0.82
C SER A 545 -18.75 -17.45 -0.17
N ILE A 546 -17.51 -17.74 0.24
CA ILE A 546 -16.45 -18.26 -0.63
C ILE A 546 -16.46 -19.81 -0.53
N TYR A 547 -16.67 -20.48 -1.67
CA TYR A 547 -16.71 -21.94 -1.72
C TYR A 547 -16.34 -22.46 -3.13
N LEU A 548 -16.11 -23.75 -3.25
CA LEU A 548 -15.96 -24.42 -4.53
C LEU A 548 -17.29 -24.97 -5.02
N ASN A 549 -17.66 -24.66 -6.25
CA ASN A 549 -18.82 -25.26 -6.88
C ASN A 549 -18.54 -26.74 -7.27
N LYS A 550 -19.54 -27.42 -7.82
CA LYS A 550 -19.43 -28.84 -8.22
C LYS A 550 -18.40 -29.12 -9.32
N PHE A 551 -17.90 -28.09 -9.99
CA PHE A 551 -16.87 -28.17 -11.03
C PHE A 551 -15.48 -27.85 -10.48
N GLY A 552 -15.34 -27.53 -9.19
CA GLY A 552 -14.09 -27.11 -8.56
C GLY A 552 -13.73 -25.66 -8.81
N GLU A 553 -14.66 -24.84 -9.31
CA GLU A 553 -14.45 -23.41 -9.53
C GLU A 553 -14.83 -22.63 -8.26
N ILE A 554 -14.08 -21.56 -8.02
CA ILE A 554 -14.30 -20.69 -6.83
C ILE A 554 -15.52 -19.80 -7.07
N GLU A 555 -16.39 -19.76 -6.08
CA GLU A 555 -17.55 -18.87 -6.03
C GLU A 555 -17.40 -17.91 -4.84
N GLY A 556 -17.95 -16.69 -4.98
CA GLY A 556 -17.98 -15.72 -3.91
C GLY A 556 -16.67 -14.96 -3.66
N LEU A 557 -15.63 -15.20 -4.46
CA LEU A 557 -14.40 -14.44 -4.42
C LEU A 557 -14.55 -13.20 -5.34
N PHE A 558 -15.19 -12.15 -4.86
CA PHE A 558 -15.44 -10.80 -5.48
C PHE A 558 -15.90 -10.75 -6.94
#